data_3bba48fa836ec08b180f4ba5b2da5466
#
_entry.id   3bba48fa836ec08b180f4ba5b2da5466
#
_cell.length_a   1.000
_cell.length_b   1.000
_cell.length_c   1.000
_cell.angle_alpha   90.00
_cell.angle_beta   90.00
_cell.angle_gamma   90.00
#
_symmetry.space_group_name_H-M   'P 1'
#
loop_
_entity.id
_entity.type
_entity.pdbx_description
1 polymer ?
#
loop_
_entity_poly.entity_id
_entity_poly.type
_entity_poly.pdbx_seq_one_letter_code
_entity_poly.pdbx_strand_id
1 'polypeptide(L)'
;MRVTMWGFAVEVDDRRIDCAADSLRNQLVEYERGERREFDVDVRFPDSFTGDVMRVMASIPYGETRTYGEVAAELDSHAVAVGQACGRNPVPLVVPCHRVVGADSLGGFSAAGGVDLKRALLDRERGAVQTGLDRFD
;
A
#
# COMPACT_ATOMS: atom_id res chain seq x y z
N MET A 1 8.00 -10.97 -7.99
CA MET A 1 8.20 -10.02 -9.11
C MET A 1 8.88 -8.77 -8.56
N ARG A 2 9.96 -8.37 -9.17
CA ARG A 2 10.61 -7.10 -8.81
C ARG A 2 10.10 -6.00 -9.73
N VAL A 3 9.63 -4.91 -9.16
CA VAL A 3 9.19 -3.74 -9.92
C VAL A 3 9.94 -2.50 -9.44
N THR A 4 10.06 -1.52 -10.32
CA THR A 4 10.68 -0.25 -9.96
C THR A 4 9.60 0.82 -9.85
N MET A 5 9.59 1.54 -8.71
CA MET A 5 8.65 2.62 -8.46
C MET A 5 9.46 3.87 -8.17
N TRP A 6 9.47 4.82 -9.08
CA TRP A 6 10.28 6.05 -9.00
C TRP A 6 11.73 5.79 -8.62
N GLY A 7 12.34 4.76 -9.20
CA GLY A 7 13.72 4.37 -8.94
C GLY A 7 13.91 3.44 -7.76
N PHE A 8 12.90 3.20 -6.94
CA PHE A 8 12.97 2.25 -5.82
C PHE A 8 12.58 0.85 -6.30
N ALA A 9 13.42 -0.14 -6.02
CA ALA A 9 13.12 -1.54 -6.34
C ALA A 9 12.18 -2.11 -5.26
N VAL A 10 11.06 -2.67 -5.68
CA VAL A 10 10.06 -3.25 -4.78
C VAL A 10 9.81 -4.70 -5.16
N GLU A 11 9.86 -5.59 -4.18
CA GLU A 11 9.52 -7.00 -4.38
C GLU A 11 8.03 -7.21 -4.08
N VAL A 12 7.33 -7.80 -5.03
CA VAL A 12 5.92 -8.17 -4.90
C VAL A 12 5.82 -9.67 -5.11
N ASP A 13 5.26 -10.38 -4.15
CA ASP A 13 5.07 -11.82 -4.27
C ASP A 13 3.85 -12.10 -5.15
N ASP A 14 4.10 -12.18 -6.45
CA ASP A 14 3.05 -12.37 -7.46
C ASP A 14 2.37 -13.73 -7.38
N ARG A 15 2.92 -14.67 -6.61
CA ARG A 15 2.25 -15.96 -6.36
C ARG A 15 0.97 -15.78 -5.54
N ARG A 16 0.85 -14.68 -4.83
CA ARG A 16 -0.35 -14.34 -4.05
C ARG A 16 -1.36 -13.50 -4.82
N ILE A 17 -1.08 -13.19 -6.06
CA ILE A 17 -1.93 -12.34 -6.89
C ILE A 17 -2.45 -13.15 -8.06
N ASP A 18 -3.77 -13.21 -8.17
CA ASP A 18 -4.43 -13.94 -9.25
C ASP A 18 -4.58 -13.01 -10.45
N CYS A 19 -3.49 -12.88 -11.19
CA CYS A 19 -3.40 -11.97 -12.33
C CYS A 19 -2.18 -12.37 -13.17
N ALA A 20 -2.27 -12.23 -14.48
CA ALA A 20 -1.13 -12.43 -15.35
C ALA A 20 -0.02 -11.43 -15.01
N ALA A 21 1.23 -11.89 -15.02
CA ALA A 21 2.38 -11.07 -14.65
C ALA A 21 2.46 -9.78 -15.46
N ASP A 22 2.20 -9.84 -16.75
CA ASP A 22 2.23 -8.67 -17.63
C ASP A 22 1.13 -7.67 -17.26
N SER A 23 -0.07 -8.15 -16.94
CA SER A 23 -1.18 -7.29 -16.52
C SER A 23 -0.85 -6.59 -15.20
N LEU A 24 -0.29 -7.32 -14.23
CA LEU A 24 0.12 -6.73 -12.96
C LEU A 24 1.19 -5.66 -13.16
N ARG A 25 2.20 -5.96 -13.97
CA ARG A 25 3.26 -5.01 -14.26
C ARG A 25 2.73 -3.75 -14.92
N ASN A 26 1.81 -3.90 -15.87
CA ASN A 26 1.19 -2.77 -16.55
C ASN A 26 0.38 -1.91 -15.58
N GLN A 27 -0.36 -2.53 -14.66
CA GLN A 27 -1.12 -1.80 -13.65
C GLN A 27 -0.21 -1.02 -12.71
N LEU A 28 0.93 -1.60 -12.32
CA LEU A 28 1.92 -0.92 -11.47
C LEU A 28 2.54 0.28 -12.20
N VAL A 29 2.83 0.16 -13.49
CA VAL A 29 3.32 1.28 -14.31
C VAL A 29 2.27 2.38 -14.41
N GLU A 30 1.02 2.02 -14.62
CA GLU A 30 -0.09 2.98 -14.67
C GLU A 30 -0.25 3.71 -13.33
N TYR A 31 -0.12 2.99 -12.23
CA TYR A 31 -0.16 3.59 -10.90
C TYR A 31 0.99 4.60 -10.72
N GLU A 32 2.20 4.22 -11.10
CA GLU A 32 3.37 5.10 -11.04
C GLU A 32 3.17 6.39 -11.83
N ARG A 33 2.50 6.29 -12.96
CA ARG A 33 2.24 7.44 -13.83
C ARG A 33 1.05 8.29 -13.40
N GLY A 34 0.32 7.87 -12.37
CA GLY A 34 -0.89 8.56 -11.93
C GLY A 34 -2.11 8.26 -12.78
N GLU A 35 -2.06 7.23 -13.60
CA GLU A 35 -3.14 6.83 -14.51
C GLU A 35 -4.09 5.82 -13.88
N ARG A 36 -3.72 5.26 -12.73
CA ARG A 36 -4.49 4.23 -12.03
C ARG A 36 -4.45 4.49 -10.53
N ARG A 37 -5.59 4.34 -9.88
CA ARG A 37 -5.72 4.47 -8.41
C ARG A 37 -5.94 3.13 -7.72
N GLU A 38 -6.59 2.17 -8.38
CA GLU A 38 -6.93 0.87 -7.83
C GLU A 38 -6.37 -0.23 -8.70
N PHE A 39 -6.04 -1.37 -8.08
CA PHE A 39 -5.55 -2.53 -8.81
C PHE A 39 -6.69 -3.50 -9.06
N ASP A 40 -6.85 -3.92 -10.30
CA ASP A 40 -7.86 -4.87 -10.73
C ASP A 40 -7.26 -6.29 -10.68
N VAL A 41 -7.10 -6.79 -9.48
CA VAL A 41 -6.51 -8.10 -9.22
C VAL A 41 -7.16 -8.72 -7.99
N ASP A 42 -7.11 -10.04 -7.89
CA ASP A 42 -7.52 -10.77 -6.70
C ASP A 42 -6.27 -11.19 -5.93
N VAL A 43 -6.25 -10.88 -4.63
CA VAL A 43 -5.14 -11.23 -3.74
C VAL A 43 -5.53 -12.43 -2.89
N ARG A 44 -4.64 -13.41 -2.80
CA ARG A 44 -4.82 -14.54 -1.88
C ARG A 44 -4.21 -14.16 -0.53
N PHE A 45 -5.07 -13.78 0.40
CA PHE A 45 -4.63 -13.40 1.74
C PHE A 45 -4.24 -14.63 2.54
N PRO A 46 -3.10 -14.59 3.28
CA PRO A 46 -2.78 -15.67 4.21
C PRO A 46 -3.85 -15.83 5.28
N ASP A 47 -4.03 -17.07 5.75
CA ASP A 47 -4.93 -17.36 6.86
C ASP A 47 -4.17 -17.16 8.18
N SER A 48 -4.00 -15.89 8.55
CA SER A 48 -3.19 -15.49 9.69
C SER A 48 -3.56 -14.06 10.09
N PHE A 49 -2.99 -13.56 11.19
CA PHE A 49 -3.15 -12.18 11.60
C PHE A 49 -2.62 -11.23 10.52
N THR A 50 -1.49 -11.56 9.88
CA THR A 50 -0.97 -10.76 8.76
C THR A 50 -2.02 -10.65 7.65
N GLY A 51 -2.70 -11.74 7.32
CA GLY A 51 -3.77 -11.73 6.33
C GLY A 51 -4.94 -10.85 6.76
N ASP A 52 -5.29 -10.86 8.03
CA ASP A 52 -6.36 -10.00 8.56
C ASP A 52 -6.01 -8.52 8.43
N VAL A 53 -4.77 -8.17 8.76
CA VAL A 53 -4.27 -6.79 8.59
C VAL A 53 -4.27 -6.41 7.11
N MET A 54 -3.84 -7.32 6.23
CA MET A 54 -3.84 -7.07 4.79
C MET A 54 -5.24 -6.77 4.26
N ARG A 55 -6.27 -7.48 4.75
CA ARG A 55 -7.65 -7.21 4.33
C ARG A 55 -8.12 -5.83 4.75
N VAL A 56 -7.76 -5.40 5.96
CA VAL A 56 -8.08 -4.04 6.42
C VAL A 56 -7.36 -3.01 5.55
N MET A 57 -6.06 -3.22 5.32
CA MET A 57 -5.27 -2.30 4.47
C MET A 57 -5.84 -2.21 3.05
N ALA A 58 -6.27 -3.34 2.49
CA ALA A 58 -6.84 -3.37 1.15
C ALA A 58 -8.12 -2.54 1.05
N SER A 59 -8.79 -2.29 2.16
CA SER A 59 -10.01 -1.48 2.20
C SER A 59 -9.75 0.02 2.33
N ILE A 60 -8.50 0.45 2.57
CA ILE A 60 -8.17 1.87 2.69
C ILE A 60 -8.14 2.50 1.31
N PRO A 61 -9.01 3.47 1.02
CA PRO A 61 -9.08 4.08 -0.31
C PRO A 61 -7.83 4.87 -0.66
N TYR A 62 -7.60 5.01 -1.95
CA TYR A 62 -6.57 5.88 -2.50
C TYR A 62 -6.74 7.32 -1.95
N GLY A 63 -5.66 7.91 -1.49
CA GLY A 63 -5.66 9.26 -0.93
C GLY A 63 -6.03 9.33 0.54
N GLU A 64 -6.33 8.19 1.19
CA GLU A 64 -6.66 8.14 2.61
C GLU A 64 -5.60 7.36 3.38
N THR A 65 -5.56 7.59 4.67
CA THR A 65 -4.67 6.87 5.58
C THR A 65 -5.45 6.42 6.81
N ARG A 66 -4.92 5.41 7.49
CA ARG A 66 -5.39 4.98 8.81
C ARG A 66 -4.16 4.85 9.72
N THR A 67 -4.34 5.10 10.99
CA THR A 67 -3.25 4.89 11.94
C THR A 67 -3.13 3.41 12.31
N TYR A 68 -1.95 3.00 12.79
CA TYR A 68 -1.77 1.65 13.31
C TYR A 68 -2.79 1.34 14.41
N GLY A 69 -3.09 2.33 15.25
CA GLY A 69 -4.09 2.18 16.31
C GLY A 69 -5.50 1.98 15.79
N GLU A 70 -5.88 2.68 14.74
CA GLU A 70 -7.19 2.52 14.10
C GLU A 70 -7.36 1.13 13.50
N VAL A 71 -6.33 0.63 12.82
CA VAL A 71 -6.35 -0.73 12.26
C VAL A 71 -6.42 -1.76 13.39
N ALA A 72 -5.63 -1.55 14.44
CA ALA A 72 -5.61 -2.43 15.61
C ALA A 72 -6.99 -2.50 16.28
N ALA A 73 -7.66 -1.38 16.43
CA ALA A 73 -8.99 -1.34 17.04
C ALA A 73 -10.00 -2.16 16.24
N GLU A 74 -9.93 -2.11 14.93
CA GLU A 74 -10.79 -2.89 14.05
C GLU A 74 -10.56 -4.39 14.18
N LEU A 75 -9.35 -4.80 14.52
CA LEU A 75 -8.95 -6.21 14.64
C LEU A 75 -8.87 -6.69 16.11
N ASP A 76 -9.29 -5.86 17.05
CA ASP A 76 -9.18 -6.15 18.48
C ASP A 76 -7.75 -6.54 18.87
N SER A 77 -6.79 -5.73 18.42
CA SER A 77 -5.37 -5.95 18.61
C SER A 77 -4.70 -4.66 19.11
N HIS A 78 -3.39 -4.52 18.88
CA HIS A 78 -2.64 -3.34 19.28
C HIS A 78 -1.69 -2.89 18.17
N ALA A 79 -1.29 -1.62 18.22
CA ALA A 79 -0.55 -0.96 17.15
C ALA A 79 0.76 -1.65 16.79
N VAL A 80 1.50 -2.18 17.78
CA VAL A 80 2.78 -2.87 17.53
C VAL A 80 2.57 -4.12 16.67
N ALA A 81 1.55 -4.91 16.98
CA ALA A 81 1.24 -6.11 16.21
C ALA A 81 0.85 -5.76 14.76
N VAL A 82 0.08 -4.68 14.59
CA VAL A 82 -0.28 -4.20 13.24
C VAL A 82 0.96 -3.74 12.49
N GLY A 83 1.86 -3.00 13.14
CA GLY A 83 3.10 -2.55 12.51
C GLY A 83 3.97 -3.72 12.04
N GLN A 84 4.08 -4.77 12.86
CA GLN A 84 4.80 -5.99 12.48
C GLN A 84 4.15 -6.68 11.29
N ALA A 85 2.83 -6.76 11.27
CA ALA A 85 2.09 -7.38 10.16
C ALA A 85 2.26 -6.56 8.87
N CYS A 86 2.24 -5.23 8.96
CA CYS A 86 2.52 -4.37 7.80
C CYS A 86 3.90 -4.67 7.21
N GLY A 87 4.90 -4.89 8.08
CA GLY A 87 6.25 -5.22 7.66
C GLY A 87 6.37 -6.59 6.99
N ARG A 88 5.39 -7.46 7.18
CA ARG A 88 5.35 -8.81 6.57
C ARG A 88 4.48 -8.87 5.32
N ASN A 89 3.89 -7.76 4.89
CA ASN A 89 3.05 -7.74 3.71
C ASN A 89 3.83 -8.20 2.47
N PRO A 90 3.46 -9.34 1.86
CA PRO A 90 4.22 -9.86 0.73
C PRO A 90 3.92 -9.15 -0.60
N VAL A 91 2.88 -8.32 -0.63
CA VAL A 91 2.42 -7.68 -1.87
C VAL A 91 2.27 -6.16 -1.67
N PRO A 92 3.36 -5.45 -1.29
CA PRO A 92 3.27 -4.01 -1.10
C PRO A 92 2.79 -3.33 -2.39
N LEU A 93 2.25 -2.15 -2.28
CA LEU A 93 1.60 -1.38 -3.34
C LEU A 93 0.21 -1.92 -3.66
N VAL A 94 0.09 -3.18 -4.02
CA VAL A 94 -1.19 -3.83 -4.33
C VAL A 94 -2.08 -3.87 -3.08
N VAL A 95 -1.52 -4.34 -1.97
CA VAL A 95 -2.12 -4.16 -0.64
C VAL A 95 -1.39 -2.99 0.00
N PRO A 96 -2.07 -1.87 0.18
CA PRO A 96 -1.41 -0.58 0.43
C PRO A 96 -0.94 -0.37 1.87
N CYS A 97 0.09 -1.10 2.29
CA CYS A 97 0.65 -0.93 3.63
C CYS A 97 1.22 0.48 3.84
N HIS A 98 1.52 1.22 2.79
CA HIS A 98 1.96 2.61 2.88
C HIS A 98 0.85 3.54 3.39
N ARG A 99 -0.41 3.13 3.35
CA ARG A 99 -1.54 3.93 3.86
C ARG A 99 -1.78 3.77 5.36
N VAL A 100 -0.96 2.97 6.04
CA VAL A 100 -1.00 2.85 7.49
C VAL A 100 0.14 3.66 8.08
N VAL A 101 -0.18 4.60 8.96
CA VAL A 101 0.76 5.59 9.49
C VAL A 101 0.69 5.65 11.01
N GLY A 102 1.69 6.29 11.65
CA GLY A 102 1.62 6.63 13.07
C GLY A 102 0.69 7.80 13.30
N ALA A 103 0.25 8.00 14.55
CA ALA A 103 -0.63 9.11 14.91
C ALA A 103 0.02 10.47 14.62
N ASP A 104 1.31 10.60 14.91
CA ASP A 104 2.07 11.85 14.77
C ASP A 104 3.26 11.71 13.82
N SER A 105 3.34 10.63 13.05
CA SER A 105 4.48 10.34 12.20
C SER A 105 4.08 9.53 10.99
N LEU A 106 5.00 9.44 10.03
CA LEU A 106 4.80 8.62 8.84
C LEU A 106 4.78 7.12 9.17
N GLY A 107 5.43 6.73 10.28
CA GLY A 107 5.65 5.32 10.61
C GLY A 107 6.77 4.72 9.79
N GLY A 108 6.99 3.41 9.94
CA GLY A 108 8.01 2.68 9.20
C GLY A 108 7.49 2.15 7.87
N PHE A 109 8.43 1.65 7.07
CA PHE A 109 8.10 0.97 5.82
C PHE A 109 9.24 0.00 5.50
N SER A 110 8.92 -1.27 5.35
CA SER A 110 9.93 -2.32 5.17
C SER A 110 10.26 -2.62 3.71
N ALA A 111 9.49 -2.10 2.77
CA ALA A 111 9.82 -2.27 1.36
C ALA A 111 11.12 -1.52 1.02
N ALA A 112 11.80 -1.93 -0.04
CA ALA A 112 13.00 -1.24 -0.50
C ALA A 112 12.68 0.23 -0.77
N GLY A 113 13.59 1.13 -0.37
CA GLY A 113 13.33 2.57 -0.37
C GLY A 113 12.80 3.09 0.95
N GLY A 114 12.26 2.21 1.80
CA GLY A 114 11.85 2.55 3.17
C GLY A 114 10.91 3.73 3.26
N VAL A 115 11.14 4.59 4.24
CA VAL A 115 10.29 5.75 4.50
C VAL A 115 10.25 6.74 3.34
N ASP A 116 11.32 6.84 2.55
CA ASP A 116 11.36 7.74 1.39
C ASP A 116 10.36 7.29 0.33
N LEU A 117 10.27 5.99 0.06
CA LEU A 117 9.27 5.47 -0.87
C LEU A 117 7.86 5.67 -0.31
N LYS A 118 7.66 5.38 0.98
CA LYS A 118 6.36 5.59 1.62
C LYS A 118 5.90 7.04 1.49
N ARG A 119 6.80 7.99 1.73
CA ARG A 119 6.50 9.42 1.59
C ARG A 119 6.11 9.75 0.15
N ALA A 120 6.86 9.23 -0.82
CA ALA A 120 6.58 9.49 -2.24
C ALA A 120 5.21 8.93 -2.63
N LEU A 121 4.87 7.73 -2.16
CA LEU A 121 3.56 7.12 -2.42
C LEU A 121 2.43 7.96 -1.84
N LEU A 122 2.55 8.37 -0.58
CA LEU A 122 1.52 9.16 0.08
C LEU A 122 1.39 10.55 -0.54
N ASP A 123 2.50 11.19 -0.88
CA ASP A 123 2.49 12.49 -1.52
C ASP A 123 1.80 12.42 -2.89
N ARG A 124 2.10 11.36 -3.66
CA ARG A 124 1.45 11.15 -4.95
C ARG A 124 -0.06 10.98 -4.79
N GLU A 125 -0.49 10.15 -3.84
CA GLU A 125 -1.90 9.87 -3.65
C GLU A 125 -2.66 11.10 -3.16
N ARG A 126 -2.10 11.82 -2.20
CA ARG A 126 -2.70 13.07 -1.71
C ARG A 126 -2.68 14.15 -2.77
N GLY A 127 -1.56 14.30 -3.45
CA GLY A 127 -1.40 15.28 -4.51
C GLY A 127 -2.34 15.05 -5.68
N ALA A 128 -2.55 13.80 -6.08
CA ALA A 128 -3.48 13.45 -7.14
C ALA A 128 -4.92 13.81 -6.77
N VAL A 129 -5.33 13.56 -5.52
CA VAL A 129 -6.67 13.92 -5.04
C VAL A 129 -6.83 15.44 -5.01
N GLN A 130 -5.86 16.16 -4.45
CA GLN A 130 -5.88 17.63 -4.40
C GLN A 130 -5.80 18.24 -5.78
N THR A 131 -4.92 17.73 -6.64
CA THR A 131 -4.75 18.21 -8.02
C THR A 131 -6.05 18.04 -8.80
N GLY A 132 -6.82 17.01 -8.51
CA GLY A 132 -8.14 16.84 -9.10
C GLY A 132 -9.08 18.02 -8.79
N LEU A 133 -8.89 18.67 -7.63
CA LEU A 133 -9.64 19.86 -7.24
C LEU A 133 -8.99 21.12 -7.78
N ASP A 134 -7.67 21.19 -7.79
CA ASP A 134 -6.89 22.40 -8.04
C ASP A 134 -6.53 22.60 -9.52
N ARG A 135 -6.54 21.55 -10.31
CA ARG A 135 -6.09 21.62 -11.71
C ARG A 135 -6.92 22.53 -12.58
N PHE A 136 -8.07 22.94 -12.10
CA PHE A 136 -8.97 23.83 -12.84
C PHE A 136 -8.84 25.29 -12.42
N ASP A 137 -7.94 25.56 -11.52
CA ASP A 137 -7.70 26.92 -11.01
C ASP A 137 -6.97 27.80 -12.02
#